data_437f7dcb5b153c115ccdf9aa4f6ceb74
#
_entry.id   437f7dcb5b153c115ccdf9aa4f6ceb74
#
_cell.length_a   1.000
_cell.length_b   1.000
_cell.length_c   1.000
_cell.angle_alpha   90.00
_cell.angle_beta   90.00
_cell.angle_gamma   90.00
#
_symmetry.space_group_name_H-M   'P 1'
#
loop_
_entity.id
_entity.type
_entity.pdbx_description
1 polymer ?
#
loop_
_entity_poly.entity_id
_entity_poly.type
_entity_poly.pdbx_seq_one_letter_code
_entity_poly.pdbx_strand_id
1 'polypeptide(L)'
;MMAQTVVPGPGRVAAGARRQALFARAPDAACTGEDLYMNDLVPLGDASKPPQKRSKLWLALFAGAAALAANAGRRSTGKGRGLWYRALSKPRGQPPAKAFAPIWTGLYGLMSVSAYRVFKTPPSPARSRALKLWWTQLALNGGWSPLFFGARRPRLAMVDLVGLAGSVAGYTRAARQVDRPAAWLMTPYLAWLGYAAYLNAAIIRRNPRLT
;
A
#
# COMPACT_ATOMS: atom_id res chain seq x y z
N MET A 1 72.74 -10.12 -8.82
CA MET A 1 73.14 -9.11 -9.83
C MET A 1 72.40 -9.46 -11.11
N MET A 2 71.22 -8.96 -11.32
CA MET A 2 70.49 -8.83 -12.63
C MET A 2 69.26 -7.97 -12.40
N ALA A 3 69.33 -6.76 -12.96
CA ALA A 3 68.29 -5.77 -12.90
C ALA A 3 67.19 -6.17 -13.86
N GLN A 4 65.92 -6.17 -13.39
CA GLN A 4 64.72 -6.24 -14.26
C GLN A 4 64.20 -4.86 -14.48
N THR A 5 64.23 -4.44 -15.73
CA THR A 5 63.74 -3.21 -16.28
C THR A 5 62.19 -3.24 -16.34
N VAL A 6 61.54 -2.33 -15.64
CA VAL A 6 60.09 -2.14 -15.71
C VAL A 6 59.76 -1.24 -16.92
N VAL A 7 59.00 -1.76 -17.87
CA VAL A 7 58.44 -1.01 -19.00
C VAL A 7 57.13 -0.35 -18.58
N PRO A 8 56.95 0.98 -18.72
CA PRO A 8 55.69 1.61 -18.48
C PRO A 8 54.75 1.44 -19.67
N GLY A 9 53.52 0.98 -19.40
CA GLY A 9 52.43 0.85 -20.38
C GLY A 9 51.82 2.22 -20.73
N PRO A 10 51.26 2.37 -21.93
CA PRO A 10 50.79 3.65 -22.45
C PRO A 10 49.38 4.03 -21.98
N GLY A 11 49.25 5.24 -21.45
CA GLY A 11 48.32 6.22 -21.94
C GLY A 11 46.86 6.16 -21.48
N ARG A 12 46.58 6.73 -20.31
CA ARG A 12 45.27 7.34 -20.02
C ARG A 12 45.40 8.87 -20.16
N VAL A 13 45.40 9.37 -21.38
CA VAL A 13 45.20 10.82 -21.65
C VAL A 13 44.56 10.91 -23.03
N ALA A 14 43.28 11.13 -23.14
CA ALA A 14 42.58 11.74 -24.29
C ALA A 14 41.05 11.57 -24.26
N ALA A 15 40.38 11.80 -23.14
CA ALA A 15 38.91 11.91 -23.14
C ALA A 15 38.38 13.30 -22.70
N GLY A 16 39.24 14.21 -22.29
CA GLY A 16 38.84 15.54 -21.81
C GLY A 16 38.84 16.67 -22.87
N ALA A 17 39.51 16.48 -24.00
CA ALA A 17 39.76 17.59 -24.93
C ALA A 17 38.74 17.76 -26.09
N ARG A 18 37.77 16.85 -26.23
CA ARG A 18 36.80 16.96 -27.34
C ARG A 18 35.46 17.62 -26.99
N ARG A 19 35.19 17.99 -25.73
CA ARG A 19 33.95 18.67 -25.35
C ARG A 19 34.05 20.21 -25.31
N GLN A 20 35.25 20.78 -25.38
CA GLN A 20 35.43 22.24 -25.35
C GLN A 20 35.50 22.92 -26.73
N ALA A 21 35.59 22.17 -27.83
CA ALA A 21 35.71 22.74 -29.18
C ALA A 21 34.37 22.94 -29.92
N LEU A 22 33.21 22.59 -29.28
CA LEU A 22 31.90 22.76 -29.95
C LEU A 22 31.13 24.04 -29.53
N PHE A 23 31.70 24.85 -28.63
CA PHE A 23 31.06 26.11 -28.17
C PHE A 23 31.72 27.41 -28.63
N ALA A 24 32.67 27.34 -29.53
CA ALA A 24 33.33 28.53 -30.09
C ALA A 24 33.06 28.59 -31.58
N ARG A 25 31.84 28.99 -31.97
CA ARG A 25 31.53 29.78 -33.21
C ARG A 25 30.02 29.81 -33.45
N ALA A 26 29.38 30.81 -32.90
CA ALA A 26 28.17 31.37 -33.50
C ALA A 26 28.38 32.89 -33.59
N PRO A 27 28.29 33.46 -34.77
CA PRO A 27 28.40 34.92 -34.94
C PRO A 27 27.12 35.59 -34.44
N ASP A 28 27.29 36.83 -33.98
CA ASP A 28 26.30 37.80 -33.56
C ASP A 28 25.03 37.79 -34.44
N ALA A 29 23.98 37.11 -33.96
CA ALA A 29 22.63 37.35 -34.43
C ALA A 29 21.98 38.30 -33.43
N ALA A 30 21.75 39.54 -33.90
CA ALA A 30 21.03 40.56 -33.18
C ALA A 30 19.73 40.03 -32.62
N CYS A 31 19.57 40.06 -31.30
CA CYS A 31 18.30 39.83 -30.62
C CYS A 31 17.32 40.91 -31.06
N THR A 32 16.46 40.59 -32.01
CA THR A 32 15.28 41.40 -32.32
C THR A 32 14.25 41.13 -31.22
N GLY A 33 13.63 42.19 -30.73
CA GLY A 33 12.80 42.26 -29.54
C GLY A 33 11.51 41.40 -29.52
N GLU A 34 11.44 40.34 -30.31
CA GLU A 34 10.28 39.43 -30.33
C GLU A 34 10.46 38.17 -29.43
N ASP A 35 11.69 37.88 -28.97
CA ASP A 35 11.95 36.71 -28.12
C ASP A 35 11.55 36.93 -26.64
N LEU A 36 11.15 38.15 -26.27
CA LEU A 36 10.75 38.53 -24.90
C LEU A 36 9.29 38.26 -24.57
N TYR A 37 8.46 37.90 -25.56
CA TYR A 37 7.02 37.70 -25.33
C TYR A 37 6.58 36.24 -25.17
N MET A 38 7.44 35.25 -25.36
CA MET A 38 7.02 33.85 -25.29
C MET A 38 7.33 33.17 -23.96
N ASN A 39 8.08 33.80 -23.04
CA ASN A 39 8.41 33.21 -21.74
C ASN A 39 7.43 33.58 -20.61
N ASP A 40 6.52 34.57 -20.86
CA ASP A 40 5.62 35.07 -19.80
C ASP A 40 4.18 34.48 -19.82
N LEU A 41 3.86 33.59 -20.74
CA LEU A 41 2.47 33.20 -20.97
C LEU A 41 2.05 31.81 -20.55
N VAL A 42 2.91 30.99 -19.99
CA VAL A 42 2.43 29.75 -19.33
C VAL A 42 3.31 29.47 -18.13
N PRO A 43 2.85 29.70 -16.89
CA PRO A 43 3.42 28.99 -15.78
C PRO A 43 3.12 27.50 -16.08
N LEU A 44 4.13 26.77 -16.55
CA LEU A 44 4.09 25.30 -16.61
C LEU A 44 3.89 24.85 -15.17
N GLY A 45 2.64 24.85 -14.74
CA GLY A 45 2.24 24.26 -13.49
C GLY A 45 2.81 22.87 -13.47
N ASP A 46 3.54 22.56 -12.41
CA ASP A 46 4.19 21.29 -12.18
C ASP A 46 3.22 20.13 -12.56
N ALA A 47 3.36 19.64 -13.79
CA ALA A 47 2.53 18.58 -14.36
C ALA A 47 2.63 17.27 -13.54
N SER A 48 3.52 17.23 -12.56
CA SER A 48 3.69 16.10 -11.64
C SER A 48 2.67 16.11 -10.50
N LYS A 49 1.97 17.24 -10.25
CA LYS A 49 0.94 17.32 -9.19
C LYS A 49 -0.46 17.13 -9.79
N PRO A 50 -1.15 16.03 -9.50
CA PRO A 50 -2.55 15.89 -9.89
C PRO A 50 -3.35 17.06 -9.28
N PRO A 51 -4.28 17.68 -10.04
CA PRO A 51 -5.06 18.81 -9.58
C PRO A 51 -5.77 18.44 -8.26
N GLN A 52 -5.73 19.34 -7.31
CA GLN A 52 -6.15 19.12 -5.92
C GLN A 52 -7.60 18.56 -5.80
N LYS A 53 -8.48 18.88 -6.73
CA LYS A 53 -9.85 18.32 -6.82
C LYS A 53 -9.84 16.81 -7.10
N ARG A 54 -8.95 16.32 -7.97
CA ARG A 54 -8.80 14.88 -8.25
C ARG A 54 -8.22 14.10 -7.06
N SER A 55 -7.39 14.75 -6.25
CA SER A 55 -6.79 14.17 -5.06
C SER A 55 -7.86 13.74 -4.02
N LYS A 56 -8.87 14.59 -3.74
CA LYS A 56 -9.97 14.28 -2.81
C LYS A 56 -10.86 13.12 -3.32
N LEU A 57 -11.06 13.05 -4.65
CA LEU A 57 -11.84 11.97 -5.26
C LEU A 57 -11.19 10.59 -5.03
N TRP A 58 -9.87 10.48 -5.15
CA TRP A 58 -9.16 9.22 -4.89
C TRP A 58 -9.20 8.80 -3.44
N LEU A 59 -9.10 9.75 -2.50
CA LEU A 59 -9.30 9.44 -1.09
C LEU A 59 -10.72 8.92 -0.84
N ALA A 60 -11.73 9.57 -1.42
CA ALA A 60 -13.12 9.13 -1.34
C ALA A 60 -13.33 7.74 -1.94
N LEU A 61 -12.64 7.41 -3.05
CA LEU A 61 -12.67 6.08 -3.66
C LEU A 61 -12.15 5.01 -2.68
N PHE A 62 -10.97 5.22 -2.09
CA PHE A 62 -10.40 4.27 -1.13
C PHE A 62 -11.26 4.13 0.12
N ALA A 63 -11.78 5.24 0.65
CA ALA A 63 -12.69 5.23 1.80
C ALA A 63 -14.02 4.54 1.46
N GLY A 64 -14.58 4.79 0.29
CA GLY A 64 -15.81 4.15 -0.20
C GLY A 64 -15.65 2.63 -0.36
N ALA A 65 -14.54 2.19 -0.97
CA ALA A 65 -14.24 0.77 -1.10
C ALA A 65 -14.09 0.09 0.28
N ALA A 66 -13.38 0.73 1.21
CA ALA A 66 -13.25 0.25 2.58
C ALA A 66 -14.60 0.19 3.29
N ALA A 67 -15.47 1.18 3.11
CA ALA A 67 -16.83 1.20 3.68
C ALA A 67 -17.72 0.10 3.09
N LEU A 68 -17.58 -0.22 1.81
CA LEU A 68 -18.29 -1.34 1.18
C LEU A 68 -17.86 -2.68 1.78
N ALA A 69 -16.55 -2.91 1.94
CA ALA A 69 -16.03 -4.11 2.60
C ALA A 69 -16.53 -4.21 4.07
N ALA A 70 -16.53 -3.11 4.81
CA ALA A 70 -17.06 -3.02 6.15
C ALA A 70 -18.56 -3.39 6.22
N ASN A 71 -19.35 -2.89 5.26
CA ASN A 71 -20.78 -3.19 5.17
C ASN A 71 -21.05 -4.66 4.86
N ALA A 72 -20.31 -5.26 3.92
CA ALA A 72 -20.42 -6.68 3.58
C ALA A 72 -20.13 -7.55 4.82
N GLY A 73 -19.04 -7.27 5.52
CA GLY A 73 -18.67 -7.95 6.77
C GLY A 73 -19.74 -7.81 7.87
N ARG A 74 -20.27 -6.60 8.06
CA ARG A 74 -21.30 -6.33 9.07
C ARG A 74 -22.61 -7.07 8.80
N ARG A 75 -23.07 -7.10 7.53
CA ARG A 75 -24.28 -7.83 7.13
C ARG A 75 -24.16 -9.32 7.37
N SER A 76 -23.01 -9.91 7.00
CA SER A 76 -22.72 -11.34 7.22
C SER A 76 -22.62 -11.67 8.71
N THR A 77 -21.97 -10.81 9.50
CA THR A 77 -21.86 -10.98 10.95
C THR A 77 -23.23 -10.90 11.63
N GLY A 78 -24.08 -9.95 11.24
CA GLY A 78 -25.43 -9.79 11.81
C GLY A 78 -26.30 -11.03 11.59
N LYS A 79 -26.33 -11.54 10.36
CA LYS A 79 -27.08 -12.75 10.00
C LYS A 79 -26.51 -14.04 10.62
N GLY A 80 -25.18 -14.11 10.79
CA GLY A 80 -24.48 -15.33 11.22
C GLY A 80 -24.32 -15.49 12.72
N ARG A 81 -24.67 -14.49 13.55
CA ARG A 81 -24.65 -14.58 15.04
C ARG A 81 -25.83 -15.35 15.63
N GLY A 82 -26.35 -16.36 14.92
CA GLY A 82 -27.42 -17.22 15.35
C GLY A 82 -27.02 -18.24 16.43
N LEU A 83 -27.85 -19.25 16.57
CA LEU A 83 -27.66 -20.32 17.56
C LEU A 83 -26.28 -20.98 17.46
N TRP A 84 -25.77 -21.22 16.26
CA TRP A 84 -24.44 -21.81 16.05
C TRP A 84 -23.31 -20.99 16.73
N TYR A 85 -23.24 -19.68 16.52
CA TYR A 85 -22.21 -18.85 17.14
C TYR A 85 -22.34 -18.76 18.65
N ARG A 86 -23.59 -18.83 19.16
CA ARG A 86 -23.85 -18.89 20.63
C ARG A 86 -23.36 -20.17 21.23
N ALA A 87 -23.48 -21.28 20.52
CA ALA A 87 -23.05 -22.61 20.97
C ALA A 87 -21.52 -22.77 20.98
N LEU A 88 -20.77 -21.92 20.29
CA LEU A 88 -19.31 -21.97 20.28
C LEU A 88 -18.72 -21.65 21.66
N SER A 89 -17.78 -22.48 22.12
CA SER A 89 -16.92 -22.20 23.27
C SER A 89 -15.91 -21.12 22.86
N LYS A 90 -16.03 -19.90 23.42
CA LYS A 90 -15.24 -18.73 23.07
C LYS A 90 -14.01 -18.59 23.97
N PRO A 91 -12.88 -18.11 23.45
CA PRO A 91 -11.70 -17.84 24.27
C PRO A 91 -11.93 -16.68 25.23
N ARG A 92 -11.23 -16.71 26.37
CA ARG A 92 -11.13 -15.55 27.27
C ARG A 92 -10.44 -14.40 26.53
N GLY A 93 -10.87 -13.16 26.78
CA GLY A 93 -10.28 -11.98 26.13
C GLY A 93 -10.96 -11.57 24.82
N GLN A 94 -12.03 -12.23 24.38
CA GLN A 94 -12.80 -11.78 23.23
C GLN A 94 -13.38 -10.37 23.49
N PRO A 95 -13.17 -9.39 22.58
CA PRO A 95 -13.68 -8.04 22.77
C PRO A 95 -15.21 -8.03 22.83
N PRO A 96 -15.81 -7.16 23.64
CA PRO A 96 -17.26 -6.99 23.63
C PRO A 96 -17.73 -6.50 22.25
N ALA A 97 -18.93 -6.93 21.86
CA ALA A 97 -19.49 -6.63 20.52
C ALA A 97 -19.46 -5.13 20.17
N LYS A 98 -19.67 -4.27 21.17
CA LYS A 98 -19.66 -2.80 21.01
C LYS A 98 -18.29 -2.22 20.64
N ALA A 99 -17.19 -2.92 20.95
CA ALA A 99 -15.85 -2.45 20.64
C ALA A 99 -15.47 -2.63 19.15
N PHE A 100 -16.12 -3.55 18.44
CA PHE A 100 -15.77 -3.84 17.04
C PHE A 100 -16.02 -2.66 16.11
N ALA A 101 -17.14 -1.93 16.25
CA ALA A 101 -17.48 -0.84 15.35
C ALA A 101 -16.43 0.29 15.37
N PRO A 102 -16.05 0.88 16.52
CA PRO A 102 -15.04 1.93 16.55
C PRO A 102 -13.66 1.43 16.11
N ILE A 103 -13.24 0.21 16.50
CA ILE A 103 -11.96 -0.36 16.08
C ILE A 103 -11.90 -0.47 14.56
N TRP A 104 -12.89 -1.07 13.92
CA TRP A 104 -12.91 -1.22 12.46
C TRP A 104 -13.02 0.11 11.73
N THR A 105 -13.77 1.09 12.26
CA THR A 105 -13.83 2.43 11.68
C THR A 105 -12.45 3.07 11.65
N GLY A 106 -11.70 2.99 12.75
CA GLY A 106 -10.33 3.48 12.81
C GLY A 106 -9.40 2.76 11.84
N LEU A 107 -9.45 1.42 11.80
CA LEU A 107 -8.62 0.61 10.90
C LEU A 107 -8.91 0.91 9.43
N TYR A 108 -10.16 0.98 9.01
CA TYR A 108 -10.52 1.35 7.63
C TYR A 108 -10.09 2.77 7.27
N GLY A 109 -10.16 3.72 8.22
CA GLY A 109 -9.63 5.06 8.04
C GLY A 109 -8.12 5.04 7.78
N LEU A 110 -7.35 4.35 8.61
CA LEU A 110 -5.90 4.21 8.46
C LEU A 110 -5.52 3.53 7.14
N MET A 111 -6.21 2.45 6.76
CA MET A 111 -6.01 1.77 5.48
C MET A 111 -6.26 2.70 4.28
N SER A 112 -7.33 3.50 4.33
CA SER A 112 -7.69 4.42 3.24
C SER A 112 -6.66 5.54 3.09
N VAL A 113 -6.23 6.13 4.20
CA VAL A 113 -5.17 7.17 4.22
C VAL A 113 -3.85 6.58 3.72
N SER A 114 -3.49 5.37 4.16
CA SER A 114 -2.29 4.66 3.71
C SER A 114 -2.28 4.46 2.19
N ALA A 115 -3.36 3.91 1.63
CA ALA A 115 -3.50 3.71 0.18
C ALA A 115 -3.42 5.03 -0.60
N TYR A 116 -4.09 6.05 -0.11
CA TYR A 116 -4.08 7.39 -0.71
C TYR A 116 -2.67 7.99 -0.74
N ARG A 117 -1.90 7.88 0.35
CA ARG A 117 -0.51 8.34 0.40
C ARG A 117 0.34 7.61 -0.64
N VAL A 118 0.28 6.28 -0.71
CA VAL A 118 0.97 5.49 -1.73
C VAL A 118 0.52 5.89 -3.14
N PHE A 119 -0.76 6.11 -3.35
CA PHE A 119 -1.28 6.53 -4.66
C PHE A 119 -0.70 7.87 -5.13
N LYS A 120 -0.41 8.79 -4.22
CA LYS A 120 0.18 10.11 -4.52
C LYS A 120 1.67 10.07 -4.86
N THR A 121 2.37 8.98 -4.59
CA THR A 121 3.79 8.86 -4.97
C THR A 121 3.94 8.71 -6.48
N PRO A 122 5.09 9.07 -7.06
CA PRO A 122 5.37 8.86 -8.48
C PRO A 122 5.16 7.40 -8.91
N PRO A 123 4.74 7.14 -10.16
CA PRO A 123 4.60 5.78 -10.68
C PRO A 123 5.89 4.98 -10.53
N SER A 124 5.78 3.77 -9.94
CA SER A 124 6.91 2.85 -9.77
C SER A 124 6.41 1.42 -9.64
N PRO A 125 7.25 0.40 -9.89
CA PRO A 125 6.89 -1.00 -9.65
C PRO A 125 6.45 -1.27 -8.20
N ALA A 126 7.12 -0.66 -7.22
CA ALA A 126 6.79 -0.78 -5.81
C ALA A 126 5.41 -0.19 -5.49
N ARG A 127 5.10 1.01 -6.03
CA ARG A 127 3.77 1.63 -5.91
C ARG A 127 2.67 0.73 -6.50
N SER A 128 2.88 0.23 -7.71
CA SER A 128 1.92 -0.64 -8.38
C SER A 128 1.68 -1.94 -7.61
N ARG A 129 2.75 -2.55 -7.08
CA ARG A 129 2.67 -3.73 -6.22
C ARG A 129 1.90 -3.42 -4.93
N ALA A 130 2.19 -2.32 -4.27
CA ALA A 130 1.48 -1.91 -3.06
C ALA A 130 -0.01 -1.75 -3.33
N LEU A 131 -0.41 -1.01 -4.36
CA LEU A 131 -1.83 -0.81 -4.67
C LEU A 131 -2.55 -2.12 -5.03
N LYS A 132 -1.92 -3.03 -5.77
CA LYS A 132 -2.48 -4.37 -6.05
C LYS A 132 -2.73 -5.13 -4.74
N LEU A 133 -1.74 -5.18 -3.84
CA LEU A 133 -1.87 -5.85 -2.55
C LEU A 133 -2.90 -5.18 -1.63
N TRP A 134 -3.09 -3.87 -1.74
CA TRP A 134 -4.14 -3.18 -1.01
C TRP A 134 -5.54 -3.63 -1.46
N TRP A 135 -5.77 -3.78 -2.76
CA TRP A 135 -7.04 -4.29 -3.27
C TRP A 135 -7.25 -5.77 -2.89
N THR A 136 -6.20 -6.59 -2.99
CA THR A 136 -6.25 -8.01 -2.59
C THR A 136 -6.63 -8.15 -1.12
N GLN A 137 -5.96 -7.40 -0.23
CA GLN A 137 -6.28 -7.46 1.20
C GLN A 137 -7.72 -6.99 1.49
N LEU A 138 -8.23 -6.01 0.76
CA LEU A 138 -9.59 -5.53 0.96
C LEU A 138 -10.64 -6.56 0.53
N ALA A 139 -10.39 -7.30 -0.55
CA ALA A 139 -11.24 -8.40 -1.01
C ALA A 139 -11.27 -9.55 0.02
N LEU A 140 -10.09 -9.98 0.49
CA LEU A 140 -9.98 -11.01 1.54
C LEU A 140 -10.64 -10.55 2.85
N ASN A 141 -10.42 -9.30 3.26
CA ASN A 141 -11.08 -8.73 4.44
C ASN A 141 -12.61 -8.82 4.34
N GLY A 142 -13.18 -8.52 3.16
CA GLY A 142 -14.62 -8.68 2.90
C GLY A 142 -15.08 -10.15 2.94
N GLY A 143 -14.19 -11.10 2.59
CA GLY A 143 -14.46 -12.54 2.53
C GLY A 143 -14.52 -13.23 3.89
N TRP A 144 -13.74 -12.77 4.85
CA TRP A 144 -13.62 -13.44 6.14
C TRP A 144 -14.95 -13.64 6.90
N SER A 145 -15.74 -12.57 7.02
CA SER A 145 -17.02 -12.63 7.74
C SER A 145 -18.06 -13.56 7.09
N PRO A 146 -18.26 -13.58 5.77
CA PRO A 146 -19.06 -14.58 5.09
C PRO A 146 -18.59 -16.02 5.33
N LEU A 147 -17.29 -16.28 5.31
CA LEU A 147 -16.73 -17.60 5.56
C LEU A 147 -16.94 -18.04 7.01
N PHE A 148 -16.64 -17.15 7.96
CA PHE A 148 -16.73 -17.48 9.37
C PHE A 148 -18.18 -17.60 9.86
N PHE A 149 -18.99 -16.55 9.64
CA PHE A 149 -20.36 -16.48 10.17
C PHE A 149 -21.40 -17.05 9.20
N GLY A 150 -21.26 -16.77 7.91
CA GLY A 150 -22.22 -17.18 6.88
C GLY A 150 -22.13 -18.67 6.59
N ALA A 151 -20.98 -19.11 6.12
CA ALA A 151 -20.73 -20.51 5.77
C ALA A 151 -20.47 -21.40 6.99
N ARG A 152 -20.23 -20.80 8.17
CA ARG A 152 -19.88 -21.52 9.43
C ARG A 152 -18.63 -22.40 9.27
N ARG A 153 -17.63 -21.91 8.52
CA ARG A 153 -16.37 -22.61 8.21
C ARG A 153 -15.16 -21.89 8.81
N PRO A 154 -14.94 -21.93 10.13
CA PRO A 154 -13.82 -21.22 10.78
C PRO A 154 -12.44 -21.63 10.27
N ARG A 155 -12.25 -22.87 9.78
CA ARG A 155 -10.98 -23.32 9.19
C ARG A 155 -10.70 -22.62 7.87
N LEU A 156 -11.70 -22.49 6.97
CA LEU A 156 -11.55 -21.73 5.73
C LEU A 156 -11.36 -20.23 6.00
N ALA A 157 -12.08 -19.68 7.00
CA ALA A 157 -11.87 -18.32 7.45
C ALA A 157 -10.45 -18.10 8.01
N MET A 158 -9.81 -19.12 8.59
CA MET A 158 -8.40 -19.04 8.99
C MET A 158 -7.46 -18.99 7.78
N VAL A 159 -7.71 -19.78 6.73
CA VAL A 159 -6.92 -19.74 5.50
C VAL A 159 -7.01 -18.36 4.85
N ASP A 160 -8.23 -17.81 4.75
CA ASP A 160 -8.47 -16.45 4.25
C ASP A 160 -7.71 -15.42 5.10
N LEU A 161 -7.75 -15.52 6.42
CA LEU A 161 -7.07 -14.61 7.36
C LEU A 161 -5.55 -14.67 7.23
N VAL A 162 -4.96 -15.85 6.97
CA VAL A 162 -3.52 -15.97 6.68
C VAL A 162 -3.16 -15.30 5.37
N GLY A 163 -3.95 -15.50 4.31
CA GLY A 163 -3.78 -14.82 3.03
C GLY A 163 -3.91 -13.30 3.18
N LEU A 164 -4.89 -12.85 3.97
CA LEU A 164 -5.11 -11.46 4.31
C LEU A 164 -3.88 -10.86 5.02
N ALA A 165 -3.39 -11.51 6.07
CA ALA A 165 -2.22 -11.06 6.81
C ALA A 165 -0.96 -11.00 5.90
N GLY A 166 -0.77 -12.00 5.04
CA GLY A 166 0.28 -12.01 4.03
C GLY A 166 0.18 -10.87 3.04
N SER A 167 -1.03 -10.57 2.56
CA SER A 167 -1.29 -9.42 1.66
C SER A 167 -0.99 -8.09 2.33
N VAL A 168 -1.39 -7.91 3.59
CA VAL A 168 -1.11 -6.68 4.37
C VAL A 168 0.38 -6.54 4.65
N ALA A 169 1.07 -7.62 5.02
CA ALA A 169 2.52 -7.61 5.21
C ALA A 169 3.26 -7.26 3.90
N GLY A 170 2.87 -7.87 2.79
CA GLY A 170 3.39 -7.56 1.46
C GLY A 170 3.14 -6.11 1.05
N TYR A 171 1.92 -5.59 1.29
CA TYR A 171 1.59 -4.18 1.11
C TYR A 171 2.53 -3.27 1.92
N THR A 172 2.64 -3.53 3.22
CA THR A 172 3.47 -2.74 4.14
C THR A 172 4.93 -2.71 3.67
N ARG A 173 5.47 -3.86 3.23
CA ARG A 173 6.83 -3.95 2.67
C ARG A 173 6.98 -3.10 1.40
N ALA A 174 6.03 -3.19 0.45
CA ALA A 174 6.07 -2.42 -0.78
C ALA A 174 5.87 -0.91 -0.52
N ALA A 175 4.93 -0.55 0.37
CA ALA A 175 4.68 0.82 0.77
C ALA A 175 5.90 1.48 1.43
N ARG A 176 6.69 0.75 2.23
CA ARG A 176 7.93 1.28 2.84
C ARG A 176 8.96 1.76 1.81
N GLN A 177 8.92 1.24 0.59
CA GLN A 177 9.83 1.63 -0.48
C GLN A 177 9.45 2.95 -1.15
N VAL A 178 8.20 3.38 -1.02
CA VAL A 178 7.66 4.59 -1.67
C VAL A 178 7.18 5.65 -0.69
N ASP A 179 6.60 5.25 0.44
CA ASP A 179 6.11 6.15 1.50
C ASP A 179 6.14 5.43 2.85
N ARG A 180 7.18 5.68 3.66
CA ARG A 180 7.34 5.05 4.98
C ARG A 180 6.18 5.35 5.93
N PRO A 181 5.64 6.59 6.04
CA PRO A 181 4.46 6.85 6.86
C PRO A 181 3.23 6.03 6.45
N ALA A 182 3.00 5.83 5.14
CA ALA A 182 1.91 4.95 4.69
C ALA A 182 2.06 3.52 5.20
N ALA A 183 3.27 2.98 5.22
CA ALA A 183 3.54 1.65 5.78
C ALA A 183 3.25 1.58 7.29
N TRP A 184 3.63 2.60 8.06
CA TRP A 184 3.37 2.67 9.50
C TRP A 184 1.88 2.73 9.84
N LEU A 185 1.05 3.37 9.01
CA LEU A 185 -0.40 3.40 9.19
C LEU A 185 -1.06 2.01 9.16
N MET A 186 -0.38 1.00 8.59
CA MET A 186 -0.88 -0.38 8.54
C MET A 186 -0.48 -1.22 9.75
N THR A 187 0.42 -0.75 10.61
CA THR A 187 0.89 -1.50 11.79
C THR A 187 -0.23 -1.88 12.76
N PRO A 188 -1.17 -0.96 13.12
CA PRO A 188 -2.30 -1.34 13.97
C PRO A 188 -3.18 -2.43 13.35
N TYR A 189 -3.31 -2.42 12.02
CA TYR A 189 -4.08 -3.45 11.33
C TYR A 189 -3.38 -4.81 11.34
N LEU A 190 -2.05 -4.87 11.15
CA LEU A 190 -1.28 -6.12 11.30
C LEU A 190 -1.41 -6.71 12.71
N ALA A 191 -1.33 -5.87 13.74
CA ALA A 191 -1.53 -6.29 15.13
C ALA A 191 -2.95 -6.87 15.34
N TRP A 192 -3.97 -6.20 14.77
CA TRP A 192 -5.35 -6.67 14.82
C TRP A 192 -5.54 -8.02 14.12
N LEU A 193 -4.89 -8.23 12.95
CA LEU A 193 -4.96 -9.50 12.22
C LEU A 193 -4.30 -10.65 13.03
N GLY A 194 -3.17 -10.40 13.67
CA GLY A 194 -2.55 -11.37 14.59
C GLY A 194 -3.47 -11.76 15.73
N TYR A 195 -4.13 -10.77 16.33
CA TYR A 195 -5.12 -11.02 17.38
C TYR A 195 -6.35 -11.78 16.86
N ALA A 196 -6.87 -11.42 15.68
CA ALA A 196 -7.98 -12.12 15.05
C ALA A 196 -7.62 -13.60 14.72
N ALA A 197 -6.38 -13.84 14.27
CA ALA A 197 -5.89 -15.20 14.04
C ALA A 197 -5.82 -16.00 15.33
N TYR A 198 -5.36 -15.41 16.42
CA TYR A 198 -5.39 -16.04 17.74
C TYR A 198 -6.82 -16.45 18.14
N LEU A 199 -7.78 -15.53 18.03
CA LEU A 199 -9.18 -15.80 18.37
C LEU A 199 -9.79 -16.91 17.50
N ASN A 200 -9.54 -16.85 16.18
CA ASN A 200 -10.05 -17.87 15.25
C ASN A 200 -9.44 -19.24 15.53
N ALA A 201 -8.12 -19.33 15.74
CA ALA A 201 -7.45 -20.59 16.13
C ALA A 201 -7.96 -21.14 17.45
N ALA A 202 -8.20 -20.27 18.44
CA ALA A 202 -8.75 -20.68 19.73
C ALA A 202 -10.18 -21.24 19.60
N ILE A 203 -11.02 -20.65 18.73
CA ILE A 203 -12.36 -21.16 18.43
C ILE A 203 -12.26 -22.54 17.77
N ILE A 204 -11.42 -22.73 16.76
CA ILE A 204 -11.23 -24.02 16.09
C ILE A 204 -10.81 -25.10 17.11
N ARG A 205 -9.81 -24.81 17.94
CA ARG A 205 -9.31 -25.79 18.94
C ARG A 205 -10.34 -26.16 19.98
N ARG A 206 -11.20 -25.23 20.41
CA ARG A 206 -12.20 -25.44 21.44
C ARG A 206 -13.48 -26.09 20.92
N ASN A 207 -13.70 -26.12 19.61
CA ASN A 207 -14.93 -26.58 18.99
C ASN A 207 -14.67 -27.56 17.83
N PRO A 208 -13.92 -28.66 18.00
CA PRO A 208 -13.47 -29.49 16.87
C PRO A 208 -14.63 -30.16 16.11
N ARG A 209 -15.80 -30.31 16.75
CA ARG A 209 -17.01 -30.91 16.15
C ARG A 209 -17.91 -29.90 15.44
N LEU A 210 -17.73 -28.62 15.69
CA LEU A 210 -18.55 -27.51 15.14
C LEU A 210 -17.84 -26.65 14.10
N THR A 211 -16.55 -26.94 13.80
CA THR A 211 -15.67 -26.09 12.94
C THR A 211 -15.05 -26.88 11.79
#